data_ee4c6ee09f607f854615fb34ad225a41
#
_entry.id   ee4c6ee09f607f854615fb34ad225a41
#
_cell.length_a   1.000
_cell.length_b   1.000
_cell.length_c   1.000
_cell.angle_alpha   90.00
_cell.angle_beta   90.00
_cell.angle_gamma   90.00
#
_symmetry.space_group_name_H-M   'P 1'
#
loop_
_entity.id
_entity.type
_entity.pdbx_description
1 polymer ?
#
loop_
_entity_poly.entity_id
_entity_poly.type
_entity_poly.pdbx_seq_one_letter_code
_entity_poly.pdbx_strand_id
1 'polypeptide(L)' 'MSGEDKGKKQVPLRLSVTLWKELSAWAEDDFRSLNGQIEYLLNESVKKRRGKKE' A
#
# COMPACT_ATOMS: atom_id res chain seq x y z
N MET A 1 4.93 13.63 4.95
CA MET A 1 3.74 13.75 4.91
C MET A 1 2.99 13.53 6.05
N SER A 2 3.48 13.70 7.01
CA SER A 2 2.94 13.50 8.11
C SER A 2 1.68 14.16 8.35
N GLY A 3 1.62 15.37 8.08
CA GLY A 3 0.45 16.07 8.43
C GLY A 3 -0.76 15.51 7.79
N GLU A 4 -0.54 14.95 6.66
CA GLU A 4 -1.62 14.44 5.96
C GLU A 4 -2.20 13.24 6.56
N ASP A 5 -1.45 12.57 7.35
CA ASP A 5 -1.93 11.35 7.92
C ASP A 5 -3.05 11.56 8.87
N LYS A 6 -3.18 12.73 9.39
CA LYS A 6 -4.19 12.98 10.30
C LYS A 6 -5.52 12.80 9.68
N GLY A 7 -5.66 13.09 8.45
CA GLY A 7 -6.93 12.96 7.84
C GLY A 7 -6.96 11.82 6.88
N LYS A 8 -6.66 10.65 7.33
CA LYS A 8 -6.72 9.51 6.47
C LYS A 8 -8.09 9.34 5.90
N LYS A 9 -8.16 9.12 4.62
CA LYS A 9 -9.42 8.92 3.97
C LYS A 9 -9.66 7.47 3.73
N GLN A 10 -10.91 7.09 3.74
CA GLN A 10 -11.25 5.71 3.48
C GLN A 10 -11.45 5.56 2.01
N VAL A 11 -10.82 4.58 1.43
CA VAL A 11 -10.91 4.35 0.01
C VAL A 11 -11.42 2.94 -0.21
N PRO A 12 -12.55 2.76 -0.86
CA PRO A 12 -13.05 1.42 -1.14
C PRO A 12 -12.18 0.82 -2.22
N LEU A 13 -11.36 -0.11 -1.83
CA LEU A 13 -10.43 -0.74 -2.75
C LEU A 13 -10.87 -2.14 -3.06
N ARG A 14 -11.05 -2.43 -4.32
CA ARG A 14 -11.43 -3.77 -4.72
C ARG A 14 -10.26 -4.45 -5.38
N LEU A 15 -10.00 -5.67 -4.98
CA LEU A 15 -8.89 -6.41 -5.53
C LEU A 15 -9.40 -7.71 -6.11
N SER A 16 -8.75 -8.19 -7.15
CA SER A 16 -9.10 -9.49 -7.68
C SER A 16 -8.69 -10.51 -6.63
N VAL A 17 -9.30 -11.67 -6.68
CA VAL A 17 -8.99 -12.70 -5.71
C VAL A 17 -7.53 -13.11 -5.81
N THR A 18 -7.03 -13.20 -7.03
CA THR A 18 -5.64 -13.58 -7.24
C THR A 18 -4.71 -12.57 -6.59
N LEU A 19 -4.95 -11.29 -6.82
CA LEU A 19 -4.10 -10.26 -6.26
C LEU A 19 -4.21 -10.25 -4.74
N TRP A 20 -5.41 -10.45 -4.23
CA TRP A 20 -5.63 -10.47 -2.81
C TRP A 20 -4.82 -11.58 -2.15
N LYS A 21 -4.79 -12.76 -2.77
CA LYS A 21 -4.05 -13.87 -2.21
C LYS A 21 -2.56 -13.61 -2.22
N GLU A 22 -2.08 -13.04 -3.30
CA GLU A 22 -0.66 -12.73 -3.40
C GLU A 22 -0.24 -11.73 -2.34
N LEU A 23 -1.05 -10.69 -2.18
CA LEU A 23 -0.71 -9.67 -1.21
C LEU A 23 -0.81 -10.19 0.22
N SER A 24 -1.76 -11.06 0.47
CA SER A 24 -1.90 -11.62 1.80
C SER A 24 -0.69 -12.46 2.17
N ALA A 25 -0.22 -13.27 1.24
CA ALA A 25 0.95 -14.08 1.50
C ALA A 25 2.17 -13.19 1.69
N TRP A 26 2.29 -12.18 0.90
CA TRP A 26 3.41 -11.26 1.00
C TRP A 26 3.38 -10.54 2.35
N ALA A 27 2.19 -10.10 2.76
CA ALA A 27 2.08 -9.41 4.02
C ALA A 27 2.51 -10.30 5.18
N GLU A 28 2.15 -11.57 5.11
CA GLU A 28 2.56 -12.49 6.14
C GLU A 28 4.07 -12.64 6.16
N ASP A 29 4.69 -12.71 5.00
CA ASP A 29 6.13 -12.84 4.93
C ASP A 29 6.81 -11.64 5.54
N ASP A 30 6.22 -10.48 5.41
CA ASP A 30 6.80 -9.26 5.95
C ASP A 30 6.29 -8.94 7.34
N PHE A 31 5.48 -9.83 7.89
CA PHE A 31 4.93 -9.62 9.23
C PHE A 31 4.11 -8.34 9.30
N ARG A 32 3.32 -8.10 8.27
CA ARG A 32 2.46 -6.94 8.23
C ARG A 32 1.03 -7.36 8.03
N SER A 33 0.11 -6.48 8.35
CA SER A 33 -1.28 -6.75 8.03
C SER A 33 -1.45 -6.48 6.56
N LEU A 34 -2.52 -7.00 5.99
CA LEU A 34 -2.78 -6.79 4.59
C LEU A 34 -2.93 -5.30 4.27
N ASN A 35 -3.64 -4.58 5.12
CA ASN A 35 -3.79 -3.15 4.90
C ASN A 35 -2.45 -2.44 4.97
N GLY A 36 -1.63 -2.82 5.92
CA GLY A 36 -0.32 -2.21 6.05
C GLY A 36 0.55 -2.49 4.84
N GLN A 37 0.45 -3.70 4.29
CA GLN A 37 1.24 -4.05 3.13
C GLN A 37 0.80 -3.25 1.92
N ILE A 38 -0.49 -3.09 1.74
CA ILE A 38 -1.01 -2.32 0.62
C ILE A 38 -0.55 -0.88 0.73
N GLU A 39 -0.66 -0.32 1.92
CA GLU A 39 -0.26 1.07 2.10
C GLU A 39 1.23 1.25 1.84
N TYR A 40 2.02 0.31 2.30
CA TYR A 40 3.45 0.37 2.08
C TYR A 40 3.78 0.35 0.59
N LEU A 41 3.13 -0.55 -0.15
CA LEU A 41 3.40 -0.67 -1.57
C LEU A 41 2.98 0.58 -2.33
N LEU A 42 1.87 1.16 -1.93
CA LEU A 42 1.42 2.37 -2.59
C LEU A 42 2.38 3.53 -2.31
N ASN A 43 2.87 3.60 -1.09
CA ASN A 43 3.83 4.62 -0.75
C ASN A 43 5.11 4.47 -1.56
N GLU A 44 5.55 3.24 -1.74
CA GLU A 44 6.75 3.01 -2.53
C GLU A 44 6.53 3.40 -3.98
N SER A 45 5.34 3.12 -4.48
CA SER A 45 5.03 3.47 -5.86
C SER A 45 5.05 4.97 -6.06
N VAL A 46 4.50 5.69 -5.10
CA VAL A 46 4.46 7.14 -5.19
C VAL A 46 5.87 7.71 -5.12
N LYS A 47 6.70 7.14 -4.27
CA LYS A 47 8.07 7.60 -4.16
C LYS A 47 8.82 7.39 -5.45
N LYS A 48 8.62 6.25 -6.07
CA LYS A 48 9.27 5.98 -7.32
C LYS A 48 8.84 6.95 -8.39
N ARG A 49 7.56 7.25 -8.41
CA ARG A 49 7.06 8.17 -9.39
C ARG A 49 7.68 9.53 -9.22
N ARG A 50 7.78 9.97 -7.99
CA ARG A 50 8.39 11.27 -7.74
C ARG A 50 9.84 11.28 -8.12
N GLY A 51 10.54 10.23 -7.80
CA GLY A 51 11.94 10.15 -8.12
C GLY A 51 12.21 10.18 -9.59
N LYS A 52 11.28 9.63 -10.35
CA LYS A 52 11.50 9.61 -11.73
C LYS A 52 11.42 10.95 -12.37
N LYS A 53 10.76 11.84 -11.74
CA LYS A 53 10.67 13.11 -12.28
C LYS A 53 11.92 13.80 -12.44
N GLU A 54 12.87 13.53 -11.78
CA GLU A 54 14.04 14.23 -11.83
C GLU A 54 14.81 13.90 -12.78
#